data_7058fd703fe3fd19ed12b465959f1d0d
#
_entry.id   7058fd703fe3fd19ed12b465959f1d0d
#
_cell.length_a   1.000
_cell.length_b   1.000
_cell.length_c   1.000
_cell.angle_alpha   90.00
_cell.angle_beta   90.00
_cell.angle_gamma   90.00
#
_symmetry.space_group_name_H-M   'P 1'
#
loop_
_entity.id
_entity.type
_entity.pdbx_description
1 polymer ?
#
loop_
_entity_poly.entity_id
_entity_poly.type
_entity_poly.pdbx_seq_one_letter_code
_entity_poly.pdbx_strand_id
1 'polypeptide(L)'
;MGLTYFKRFRMEYDLTHGVPQSIPLPLGYDLVPYSADLIRDHATAKFHSFRCELDANVFPCLGRRDGCLRLMREITSRAGFVPEATWLCRYRDSDSGTMQPIGTIQGLQFEGWGAVQNLGIDPGHRSLGLGSVLLRRAANGFREAGLQRMHLEVTTDNTAAIRLYERLGFKRAKVVFKAAEVAGV
;
A
#
# COMPACT_ATOMS: atom_id res chain seq x y z
N MET A 1 -6.43 -19.84 -21.28
CA MET A 1 -6.42 -19.00 -20.06
C MET A 1 -6.92 -19.84 -18.91
N GLY A 2 -6.12 -19.97 -17.87
CA GLY A 2 -6.48 -20.69 -16.65
C GLY A 2 -6.86 -19.71 -15.54
N LEU A 3 -7.86 -20.05 -14.73
CA LEU A 3 -8.20 -19.31 -13.53
C LEU A 3 -7.36 -19.87 -12.38
N THR A 4 -6.58 -19.02 -11.73
CA THR A 4 -5.77 -19.37 -10.55
C THR A 4 -6.31 -18.63 -9.33
N TYR A 5 -6.34 -19.32 -8.20
CA TYR A 5 -6.77 -18.74 -6.93
C TYR A 5 -5.57 -18.50 -6.03
N PHE A 6 -5.36 -17.25 -5.64
CA PHE A 6 -4.33 -16.87 -4.69
C PHE A 6 -4.93 -16.78 -3.29
N LYS A 7 -4.34 -17.53 -2.36
CA LYS A 7 -4.70 -17.50 -0.95
C LYS A 7 -4.10 -16.26 -0.31
N ARG A 8 -4.91 -15.53 0.45
CA ARG A 8 -4.50 -14.30 1.12
C ARG A 8 -4.99 -14.31 2.56
N PHE A 9 -4.26 -13.62 3.44
CA PHE A 9 -4.74 -13.27 4.76
C PHE A 9 -5.37 -11.88 4.72
N ARG A 10 -6.56 -11.74 5.27
CA ARG A 10 -7.04 -10.46 5.77
C ARG A 10 -6.46 -10.29 7.18
N MET A 11 -5.69 -9.22 7.36
CA MET A 11 -5.08 -8.84 8.63
C MET A 11 -5.74 -7.57 9.14
N GLU A 12 -6.04 -7.51 10.42
CA GLU A 12 -6.84 -6.46 11.03
C GLU A 12 -6.09 -5.78 12.16
N TYR A 13 -6.39 -4.49 12.35
CA TYR A 13 -5.81 -3.65 13.39
C TYR A 13 -6.89 -2.79 14.04
N ASP A 14 -6.87 -2.73 15.38
CA ASP A 14 -7.76 -1.90 16.20
C ASP A 14 -7.12 -0.54 16.46
N LEU A 15 -7.69 0.51 15.87
CA LEU A 15 -7.20 1.89 15.96
C LEU A 15 -7.59 2.58 17.27
N THR A 16 -8.48 1.99 18.09
CA THR A 16 -8.89 2.57 19.37
C THR A 16 -7.76 2.58 20.39
N HIS A 17 -6.82 1.64 20.29
CA HIS A 17 -5.65 1.53 21.16
C HIS A 17 -4.42 2.32 20.66
N GLY A 18 -4.57 3.11 19.60
CA GLY A 18 -3.49 3.89 19.00
C GLY A 18 -3.21 3.53 17.55
N VAL A 19 -2.04 3.89 17.05
CA VAL A 19 -1.60 3.60 15.69
C VAL A 19 -0.33 2.75 15.69
N PRO A 20 -0.05 2.03 14.60
CA PRO A 20 1.18 1.24 14.49
C PRO A 20 2.44 2.06 14.76
N GLN A 21 3.38 1.48 15.46
CA GLN A 21 4.67 2.12 15.73
C GLN A 21 5.48 2.21 14.44
N SER A 22 6.24 3.28 14.30
CA SER A 22 7.19 3.46 13.20
C SER A 22 8.47 4.12 13.68
N ILE A 23 9.54 3.91 12.95
CA ILE A 23 10.80 4.64 13.16
C ILE A 23 10.68 6.05 12.57
N PRO A 24 11.55 6.99 12.96
CA PRO A 24 11.68 8.28 12.30
C PRO A 24 12.00 8.12 10.80
N LEU A 25 11.53 9.06 10.00
CA LEU A 25 11.83 9.08 8.57
C LEU A 25 13.34 9.31 8.36
N PRO A 26 14.03 8.50 7.54
CA PRO A 26 15.46 8.68 7.29
C PRO A 26 15.75 9.98 6.54
N LEU A 27 16.99 10.47 6.64
CA LEU A 27 17.44 11.65 5.92
C LEU A 27 17.32 11.43 4.39
N GLY A 28 16.89 12.47 3.68
CA GLY A 28 16.68 12.44 2.23
C GLY A 28 15.30 11.94 1.81
N TYR A 29 14.49 11.45 2.74
CA TYR A 29 13.12 11.03 2.47
C TYR A 29 12.12 12.06 2.98
N ASP A 30 11.01 12.21 2.27
CA ASP A 30 9.85 12.96 2.74
C ASP A 30 8.55 12.20 2.47
N LEU A 31 7.50 12.60 3.19
CA LEU A 31 6.14 12.11 2.99
C LEU A 31 5.24 13.28 2.63
N VAL A 32 4.50 13.11 1.54
CA VAL A 32 3.50 14.10 1.12
C VAL A 32 2.11 13.48 1.17
N PRO A 33 1.12 14.23 1.69
CA PRO A 33 -0.27 13.81 1.66
C PRO A 33 -0.77 13.75 0.22
N TYR A 34 -1.87 13.02 0.02
CA TYR A 34 -2.49 12.96 -1.30
C TYR A 34 -2.90 14.34 -1.82
N SER A 35 -2.59 14.55 -3.09
CA SER A 35 -3.11 15.66 -3.90
C SER A 35 -3.35 15.11 -5.32
N ALA A 36 -4.34 15.65 -6.04
CA ALA A 36 -4.73 15.13 -7.35
C ALA A 36 -3.63 15.25 -8.41
N ASP A 37 -2.75 16.23 -8.30
CA ASP A 37 -1.59 16.42 -9.17
C ASP A 37 -0.51 15.35 -8.96
N LEU A 38 -0.49 14.66 -7.79
CA LEU A 38 0.46 13.59 -7.48
C LEU A 38 0.01 12.19 -7.96
N ILE A 39 -1.10 12.09 -8.67
CA ILE A 39 -1.67 10.79 -9.08
C ILE A 39 -0.69 9.97 -9.94
N ARG A 40 0.09 10.68 -10.80
CA ARG A 40 1.13 10.05 -11.64
C ARG A 40 2.31 9.56 -10.81
N ASP A 41 2.69 10.29 -9.78
CA ASP A 41 3.79 9.92 -8.87
C ASP A 41 3.41 8.70 -8.02
N HIS A 42 2.17 8.67 -7.50
CA HIS A 42 1.63 7.48 -6.86
C HIS A 42 1.65 6.25 -7.79
N ALA A 43 1.25 6.41 -9.06
CA ALA A 43 1.27 5.33 -10.05
C ALA A 43 2.70 4.87 -10.36
N THR A 44 3.65 5.79 -10.43
CA THR A 44 5.06 5.48 -10.66
C THR A 44 5.66 4.70 -9.49
N ALA A 45 5.46 5.18 -8.26
CA ALA A 45 5.89 4.47 -7.05
C ALA A 45 5.26 3.06 -6.97
N LYS A 46 3.97 2.94 -7.29
CA LYS A 46 3.25 1.67 -7.35
C LYS A 46 3.87 0.71 -8.36
N PHE A 47 4.12 1.16 -9.58
CA PHE A 47 4.74 0.34 -10.61
C PHE A 47 6.12 -0.17 -10.19
N HIS A 48 6.99 0.71 -9.68
CA HIS A 48 8.33 0.32 -9.25
C HIS A 48 8.30 -0.66 -8.06
N SER A 49 7.34 -0.47 -7.15
CA SER A 49 7.19 -1.34 -5.97
C SER A 49 6.74 -2.76 -6.31
N PHE A 50 5.92 -2.95 -7.34
CA PHE A 50 5.19 -4.21 -7.55
C PHE A 50 5.54 -4.94 -8.84
N ARG A 51 6.17 -4.31 -9.85
CA ARG A 51 6.37 -4.89 -11.18
C ARG A 51 7.05 -6.26 -11.22
N CYS A 52 7.89 -6.56 -10.23
CA CYS A 52 8.63 -7.83 -10.12
C CYS A 52 8.17 -8.65 -8.90
N GLU A 53 7.06 -8.30 -8.29
CA GLU A 53 6.56 -8.95 -7.08
C GLU A 53 5.45 -9.96 -7.39
N LEU A 54 5.20 -10.86 -6.45
CA LEU A 54 4.10 -11.82 -6.52
C LEU A 54 2.73 -11.13 -6.72
N ASP A 55 2.56 -9.94 -6.14
CA ASP A 55 1.33 -9.16 -6.29
C ASP A 55 1.00 -8.79 -7.74
N ALA A 56 2.00 -8.68 -8.64
CA ALA A 56 1.76 -8.47 -10.07
C ALA A 56 1.13 -9.70 -10.75
N ASN A 57 1.30 -10.90 -10.20
CA ASN A 57 0.61 -12.10 -10.67
C ASN A 57 -0.85 -12.14 -10.18
N VAL A 58 -1.09 -11.67 -8.96
CA VAL A 58 -2.44 -11.58 -8.37
C VAL A 58 -3.24 -10.45 -9.00
N PHE A 59 -2.58 -9.33 -9.30
CA PHE A 59 -3.14 -8.11 -9.87
C PHE A 59 -2.29 -7.66 -11.07
N PRO A 60 -2.54 -8.17 -12.29
CA PRO A 60 -1.70 -7.90 -13.46
C PRO A 60 -1.53 -6.41 -13.80
N CYS A 61 -2.46 -5.56 -13.38
CA CYS A 61 -2.35 -4.10 -13.55
C CYS A 61 -1.12 -3.51 -12.82
N LEU A 62 -0.64 -4.15 -11.75
CA LEU A 62 0.53 -3.69 -11.00
C LEU A 62 1.85 -3.91 -11.74
N GLY A 63 1.89 -4.82 -12.68
CA GLY A 63 3.05 -5.07 -13.55
C GLY A 63 3.18 -4.10 -14.74
N ARG A 64 2.27 -3.13 -14.88
CA ARG A 64 2.22 -2.20 -16.02
C ARG A 64 2.05 -0.76 -15.57
N ARG A 65 2.78 0.18 -16.20
CA ARG A 65 2.71 1.61 -15.87
C ARG A 65 1.31 2.19 -16.10
N ASP A 66 0.71 1.90 -17.26
CA ASP A 66 -0.66 2.32 -17.59
C ASP A 66 -1.70 1.69 -16.66
N GLY A 67 -1.49 0.42 -16.27
CA GLY A 67 -2.31 -0.30 -15.31
C GLY A 67 -2.29 0.34 -13.92
N CYS A 68 -1.11 0.72 -13.43
CA CYS A 68 -0.96 1.42 -12.15
C CYS A 68 -1.64 2.79 -12.16
N LEU A 69 -1.53 3.54 -13.26
CA LEU A 69 -2.20 4.85 -13.39
C LEU A 69 -3.72 4.70 -13.44
N ARG A 70 -4.22 3.72 -14.18
CA ARG A 70 -5.66 3.42 -14.21
C ARG A 70 -6.17 3.02 -12.82
N LEU A 71 -5.46 2.14 -12.14
CA LEU A 71 -5.80 1.71 -10.77
C LEU A 71 -5.83 2.89 -9.80
N MET A 72 -4.87 3.82 -9.87
CA MET A 72 -4.90 5.02 -9.04
C MET A 72 -6.14 5.87 -9.29
N ARG A 73 -6.53 6.08 -10.56
CA ARG A 73 -7.74 6.81 -10.91
C ARG A 73 -9.00 6.11 -10.40
N GLU A 74 -9.07 4.79 -10.50
CA GLU A 74 -10.17 4.00 -9.97
C GLU A 74 -10.29 4.13 -8.45
N ILE A 75 -9.17 4.03 -7.72
CA ILE A 75 -9.14 4.15 -6.25
C ILE A 75 -9.64 5.56 -5.84
N THR A 76 -9.09 6.59 -6.44
CA THR A 76 -9.39 7.98 -6.05
C THR A 76 -10.78 8.46 -6.48
N SER A 77 -11.43 7.77 -7.42
CA SER A 77 -12.81 8.06 -7.84
C SER A 77 -13.89 7.36 -7.01
N ARG A 78 -13.50 6.42 -6.12
CA ARG A 78 -14.48 5.69 -5.29
C ARG A 78 -15.07 6.60 -4.20
N ALA A 79 -16.35 6.45 -3.93
CA ALA A 79 -17.03 7.18 -2.84
C ALA A 79 -16.39 6.93 -1.45
N GLY A 80 -15.77 5.76 -1.25
CA GLY A 80 -15.05 5.43 -0.02
C GLY A 80 -13.57 5.82 -0.02
N PHE A 81 -13.09 6.65 -0.95
CA PHE A 81 -11.70 7.10 -0.94
C PHE A 81 -11.41 7.97 0.28
N VAL A 82 -10.29 7.69 0.98
CA VAL A 82 -9.86 8.42 2.19
C VAL A 82 -8.53 9.12 1.88
N PRO A 83 -8.57 10.40 1.46
CA PRO A 83 -7.36 11.16 1.12
C PRO A 83 -6.38 11.26 2.29
N GLU A 84 -6.88 11.40 3.52
CA GLU A 84 -6.09 11.50 4.75
C GLU A 84 -5.27 10.22 5.03
N ALA A 85 -5.73 9.08 4.53
CA ALA A 85 -5.03 7.79 4.63
C ALA A 85 -4.21 7.44 3.37
N THR A 86 -3.99 8.41 2.47
CA THR A 86 -3.29 8.22 1.21
C THR A 86 -2.03 9.10 1.18
N TRP A 87 -0.87 8.46 1.07
CA TRP A 87 0.42 9.11 1.22
C TRP A 87 1.42 8.64 0.17
N LEU A 88 2.28 9.56 -0.26
CA LEU A 88 3.41 9.32 -1.16
C LEU A 88 4.71 9.50 -0.38
N CYS A 89 5.63 8.54 -0.50
CA CYS A 89 7.00 8.67 -0.02
C CYS A 89 7.92 9.03 -1.19
N ARG A 90 8.75 10.05 -1.01
CA ARG A 90 9.72 10.51 -1.99
C ARG A 90 11.13 10.47 -1.42
N TYR A 91 12.08 10.33 -2.30
CA TYR A 91 13.51 10.39 -2.01
C TYR A 91 14.16 11.49 -2.81
N ARG A 92 15.00 12.31 -2.16
CA ARG A 92 15.82 13.30 -2.82
C ARG A 92 17.09 12.62 -3.32
N ASP A 93 17.19 12.46 -4.61
CA ASP A 93 18.40 11.96 -5.25
C ASP A 93 19.58 12.91 -4.99
N SER A 94 20.68 12.39 -4.46
CA SER A 94 21.85 13.19 -4.06
C SER A 94 22.57 13.83 -5.23
N ASP A 95 22.54 13.18 -6.39
CA ASP A 95 23.32 13.59 -7.56
C ASP A 95 22.57 14.62 -8.41
N SER A 96 21.28 14.36 -8.64
CA SER A 96 20.43 15.24 -9.45
C SER A 96 19.64 16.27 -8.63
N GLY A 97 19.53 16.09 -7.31
CA GLY A 97 18.69 16.91 -6.43
C GLY A 97 17.18 16.75 -6.67
N THR A 98 16.77 15.86 -7.58
CA THR A 98 15.36 15.64 -7.92
C THR A 98 14.66 14.78 -6.88
N MET A 99 13.35 15.04 -6.70
CA MET A 99 12.50 14.21 -5.85
C MET A 99 11.93 13.06 -6.65
N GLN A 100 12.18 11.83 -6.20
CA GLN A 100 11.72 10.60 -6.85
C GLN A 100 10.61 9.94 -6.02
N PRO A 101 9.47 9.54 -6.61
CA PRO A 101 8.43 8.82 -5.93
C PRO A 101 8.85 7.35 -5.73
N ILE A 102 9.06 6.94 -4.46
CA ILE A 102 9.63 5.61 -4.14
C ILE A 102 8.71 4.75 -3.28
N GLY A 103 7.64 5.29 -2.74
CA GLY A 103 6.71 4.54 -1.93
C GLY A 103 5.31 5.12 -1.94
N THR A 104 4.30 4.30 -1.75
CA THR A 104 2.90 4.72 -1.83
C THR A 104 1.99 3.86 -0.97
N ILE A 105 0.95 4.47 -0.43
CA ILE A 105 -0.16 3.80 0.25
C ILE A 105 -1.47 4.51 -0.07
N GLN A 106 -2.56 3.78 -0.25
CA GLN A 106 -3.89 4.34 -0.42
C GLN A 106 -4.85 3.79 0.64
N GLY A 107 -5.76 4.66 1.08
CA GLY A 107 -6.83 4.31 1.98
C GLY A 107 -8.22 4.37 1.32
N LEU A 108 -9.00 3.34 1.56
CA LEU A 108 -10.43 3.31 1.28
C LEU A 108 -11.19 3.07 2.58
N GLN A 109 -12.45 3.46 2.64
CA GLN A 109 -13.35 3.00 3.70
C GLN A 109 -14.47 2.17 3.09
N PHE A 110 -14.83 1.09 3.78
CA PHE A 110 -15.92 0.23 3.40
C PHE A 110 -16.53 -0.41 4.66
N GLU A 111 -17.84 -0.32 4.82
CA GLU A 111 -18.58 -0.90 5.97
C GLU A 111 -17.98 -0.53 7.35
N GLY A 112 -17.54 0.72 7.52
CA GLY A 112 -16.95 1.21 8.78
C GLY A 112 -15.52 0.77 9.05
N TRP A 113 -14.85 0.17 8.06
CA TRP A 113 -13.45 -0.23 8.12
C TRP A 113 -12.58 0.64 7.21
N GLY A 114 -11.40 1.00 7.69
CA GLY A 114 -10.32 1.47 6.83
C GLY A 114 -9.70 0.28 6.08
N ALA A 115 -9.60 0.38 4.78
CA ALA A 115 -8.99 -0.64 3.93
C ALA A 115 -7.73 -0.09 3.28
N VAL A 116 -6.57 -0.64 3.65
CA VAL A 116 -5.29 -0.29 3.02
C VAL A 116 -5.22 -0.92 1.65
N GLN A 117 -4.93 -0.09 0.66
CA GLN A 117 -4.69 -0.51 -0.72
C GLN A 117 -3.22 -0.31 -1.09
N ASN A 118 -2.60 -1.31 -1.68
CA ASN A 118 -1.30 -1.25 -2.34
C ASN A 118 -0.18 -0.50 -1.58
N LEU A 119 0.07 -0.84 -0.32
CA LEU A 119 1.28 -0.39 0.36
C LEU A 119 2.51 -0.97 -0.36
N GLY A 120 3.30 -0.11 -0.95
CA GLY A 120 4.50 -0.52 -1.69
C GLY A 120 5.67 0.44 -1.51
N ILE A 121 6.88 -0.14 -1.50
CA ILE A 121 8.15 0.59 -1.49
C ILE A 121 9.01 0.03 -2.63
N ASP A 122 9.61 0.91 -3.40
CA ASP A 122 10.61 0.56 -4.42
C ASP A 122 11.69 -0.34 -3.80
N PRO A 123 12.03 -1.48 -4.42
CA PRO A 123 13.02 -2.42 -3.89
C PRO A 123 14.34 -1.80 -3.42
N GLY A 124 14.84 -0.78 -4.14
CA GLY A 124 16.08 -0.09 -3.80
C GLY A 124 16.02 0.73 -2.50
N HIS A 125 14.82 0.95 -1.96
CA HIS A 125 14.59 1.77 -0.76
C HIS A 125 13.94 0.97 0.40
N ARG A 126 13.94 -0.36 0.32
CA ARG A 126 13.40 -1.24 1.37
C ARG A 126 14.33 -1.35 2.57
N SER A 127 13.83 -1.97 3.64
CA SER A 127 14.56 -2.20 4.91
C SER A 127 14.97 -0.93 5.66
N LEU A 128 14.40 0.22 5.30
CA LEU A 128 14.60 1.52 5.96
C LEU A 128 13.40 1.92 6.84
N GLY A 129 12.45 1.02 7.07
CA GLY A 129 11.25 1.27 7.87
C GLY A 129 10.17 2.12 7.18
N LEU A 130 10.34 2.49 5.90
CA LEU A 130 9.42 3.37 5.17
C LEU A 130 8.00 2.81 5.09
N GLY A 131 7.86 1.48 4.96
CA GLY A 131 6.54 0.83 4.96
C GLY A 131 5.78 1.01 6.28
N SER A 132 6.47 0.93 7.42
CA SER A 132 5.85 1.19 8.74
C SER A 132 5.48 2.65 8.91
N VAL A 133 6.29 3.57 8.39
CA VAL A 133 5.98 5.01 8.43
C VAL A 133 4.74 5.33 7.59
N LEU A 134 4.64 4.81 6.37
CA LEU A 134 3.46 4.97 5.50
C LEU A 134 2.21 4.37 6.15
N LEU A 135 2.32 3.18 6.73
CA LEU A 135 1.18 2.51 7.37
C LEU A 135 0.69 3.28 8.59
N ARG A 136 1.61 3.85 9.39
CA ARG A 136 1.25 4.73 10.50
C ARG A 136 0.53 5.98 10.03
N ARG A 137 0.97 6.60 8.93
CA ARG A 137 0.30 7.77 8.35
C ARG A 137 -1.12 7.43 7.91
N ALA A 138 -1.29 6.29 7.21
CA ALA A 138 -2.61 5.83 6.82
C ALA A 138 -3.52 5.54 8.02
N ALA A 139 -2.97 4.91 9.08
CA ALA A 139 -3.71 4.65 10.31
C ALA A 139 -4.20 5.94 10.99
N ASN A 140 -3.36 6.97 11.06
CA ASN A 140 -3.77 8.29 11.54
C ASN A 140 -4.89 8.88 10.67
N GLY A 141 -4.74 8.82 9.33
CA GLY A 141 -5.76 9.31 8.41
C GLY A 141 -7.10 8.59 8.56
N PHE A 142 -7.10 7.28 8.78
CA PHE A 142 -8.33 6.54 9.09
C PHE A 142 -8.97 6.99 10.41
N ARG A 143 -8.17 7.26 11.45
CA ARG A 143 -8.69 7.82 12.70
C ARG A 143 -9.28 9.22 12.53
N GLU A 144 -8.62 10.09 11.76
CA GLU A 144 -9.11 11.42 11.40
C GLU A 144 -10.44 11.34 10.64
N ALA A 145 -10.61 10.32 9.79
CA ALA A 145 -11.88 10.01 9.13
C ALA A 145 -12.94 9.35 10.05
N GLY A 146 -12.65 9.20 11.35
CA GLY A 146 -13.59 8.65 12.34
C GLY A 146 -13.64 7.11 12.39
N LEU A 147 -12.70 6.42 11.74
CA LEU A 147 -12.69 4.96 11.72
C LEU A 147 -11.94 4.38 12.93
N GLN A 148 -12.48 3.33 13.50
CA GLN A 148 -11.92 2.67 14.69
C GLN A 148 -11.14 1.39 14.37
N ARG A 149 -11.22 0.90 13.13
CA ARG A 149 -10.62 -0.36 12.68
C ARG A 149 -10.10 -0.22 11.28
N MET A 150 -9.00 -0.90 10.99
CA MET A 150 -8.48 -1.01 9.64
C MET A 150 -8.05 -2.44 9.32
N HIS A 151 -7.98 -2.74 8.04
CA HIS A 151 -7.49 -4.02 7.54
C HIS A 151 -6.66 -3.85 6.27
N LEU A 152 -5.92 -4.88 5.96
CA LEU A 152 -5.25 -5.08 4.68
C LEU A 152 -5.34 -6.55 4.29
N GLU A 153 -5.07 -6.84 3.02
CA GLU A 153 -4.95 -8.20 2.53
C GLU A 153 -3.54 -8.43 1.97
N VAL A 154 -2.96 -9.57 2.31
CA VAL A 154 -1.61 -9.96 1.89
C VAL A 154 -1.61 -11.40 1.40
N THR A 155 -0.95 -11.67 0.27
CA THR A 155 -0.79 -13.03 -0.25
C THR A 155 0.02 -13.87 0.73
N THR A 156 -0.42 -15.10 1.01
CA THR A 156 0.19 -15.95 2.07
C THR A 156 1.66 -16.26 1.85
N ASP A 157 2.13 -16.20 0.60
CA ASP A 157 3.52 -16.42 0.24
C ASP A 157 4.41 -15.18 0.45
N ASN A 158 3.82 -14.00 0.66
CA ASN A 158 4.55 -12.78 0.98
C ASN A 158 4.91 -12.73 2.47
N THR A 159 5.81 -13.62 2.89
CA THR A 159 6.20 -13.79 4.30
C THR A 159 6.85 -12.55 4.89
N ALA A 160 7.58 -11.77 4.09
CA ALA A 160 8.24 -10.54 4.54
C ALA A 160 7.20 -9.48 4.94
N ALA A 161 6.16 -9.27 4.12
CA ALA A 161 5.09 -8.35 4.42
C ALA A 161 4.24 -8.82 5.63
N ILE A 162 3.94 -10.12 5.72
CA ILE A 162 3.20 -10.68 6.87
C ILE A 162 3.94 -10.41 8.17
N ARG A 163 5.26 -10.69 8.22
CA ARG A 163 6.10 -10.41 9.40
C ARG A 163 6.12 -8.92 9.77
N LEU A 164 6.14 -8.02 8.77
CA LEU A 164 6.04 -6.58 9.00
C LEU A 164 4.72 -6.25 9.70
N TYR A 165 3.59 -6.71 9.16
CA TYR A 165 2.27 -6.41 9.70
C TYR A 165 2.07 -6.99 11.11
N GLU A 166 2.51 -8.23 11.35
CA GLU A 166 2.46 -8.84 12.68
C GLU A 166 3.28 -8.05 13.71
N ARG A 167 4.50 -7.61 13.33
CA ARG A 167 5.34 -6.75 14.19
C ARG A 167 4.68 -5.42 14.51
N LEU A 168 3.87 -4.88 13.60
CA LEU A 168 3.13 -3.63 13.78
C LEU A 168 1.82 -3.81 14.56
N GLY A 169 1.48 -5.04 14.95
CA GLY A 169 0.31 -5.34 15.77
C GLY A 169 -0.94 -5.80 14.99
N PHE A 170 -0.83 -6.01 13.69
CA PHE A 170 -1.92 -6.61 12.91
C PHE A 170 -2.10 -8.09 13.27
N LYS A 171 -3.34 -8.53 13.29
CA LYS A 171 -3.72 -9.93 13.55
C LYS A 171 -4.35 -10.55 12.31
N ARG A 172 -4.00 -11.80 12.02
CA ARG A 172 -4.66 -12.58 10.98
C ARG A 172 -6.10 -12.85 11.41
N ALA A 173 -7.07 -12.32 10.67
CA ALA A 173 -8.48 -12.46 11.00
C ALA A 173 -9.15 -13.59 10.21
N LYS A 174 -8.89 -13.65 8.91
CA LYS A 174 -9.44 -14.70 8.05
C LYS A 174 -8.60 -14.94 6.80
N VAL A 175 -8.84 -16.09 6.18
CA VAL A 175 -8.33 -16.43 4.84
C VAL A 175 -9.33 -15.97 3.80
N VAL A 176 -8.85 -15.35 2.74
CA VAL A 176 -9.63 -14.99 1.55
C VAL A 176 -8.91 -15.51 0.31
N PHE A 177 -9.66 -15.72 -0.78
CA PHE A 177 -9.13 -16.18 -2.05
C PHE A 177 -9.39 -15.13 -3.12
N LYS A 178 -8.37 -14.79 -3.87
CA LYS A 178 -8.45 -13.90 -5.03
C LYS A 178 -8.27 -14.71 -6.30
N ALA A 179 -9.30 -14.73 -7.15
CA ALA A 179 -9.17 -15.29 -8.49
C ALA A 179 -8.40 -14.31 -9.40
N ALA A 180 -7.46 -14.82 -10.17
CA ALA A 180 -6.77 -14.08 -11.22
C ALA A 180 -6.64 -14.95 -12.48
N GLU A 181 -6.77 -14.32 -13.63
CA GLU A 181 -6.49 -14.96 -14.92
C GLU A 181 -4.97 -14.99 -15.12
N VAL A 182 -4.42 -16.18 -15.27
CA VAL A 182 -3.01 -16.37 -15.60
C VAL A 182 -2.93 -16.71 -17.09
N ALA A 183 -2.12 -15.95 -17.82
CA ALA A 183 -1.79 -16.29 -19.19
C ALA A 183 -1.19 -17.71 -19.20
N GLY A 184 -1.81 -18.62 -19.94
CA GLY A 184 -1.29 -19.98 -20.07
C GLY A 184 0.13 -19.95 -20.61
N VAL A 185 0.98 -20.80 -20.03
CA VAL A 185 2.32 -21.12 -20.54
C VAL A 185 2.18 -21.82 -21.88
#